data_aa1a1a53bb7c8947f19ad7e5fab6d009
#
_entry.id   aa1a1a53bb7c8947f19ad7e5fab6d009
#
_cell.length_a   1.000
_cell.length_b   1.000
_cell.length_c   1.000
_cell.angle_alpha   90.00
_cell.angle_beta   90.00
_cell.angle_gamma   90.00
#
_symmetry.space_group_name_H-M   'P 1'
#
loop_
_entity.id
_entity.type
_entity.pdbx_description
1 polymer ?
#
loop_
_entity_poly.entity_id
_entity_poly.type
_entity_poly.pdbx_seq_one_letter_code
_entity_poly.pdbx_strand_id
1 'polypeptide(L)'
;SGYKGKALGSNSSEGLWIASPSGIKLKDAKDVLWFESAYDAMAYYQLATKQGKNMDNAVFLSTGGNPTVMQYRGVIKEARNACHHLCFDNDLAGKQFAHNFELEMNNVKKELPKVGEDMKPYMDTLRNVNDYHSGDHDYLPKNIREVYDKYWDACDELYSMTHSGLCFEGDIKE
;
A
#
# COMPACT_ATOMS: atom_id res chain seq x y z
N SER A 1 23.73 27.05 5.54
CA SER A 1 23.11 25.84 6.12
C SER A 1 21.60 26.03 6.07
N GLY A 2 20.93 25.28 5.19
CA GLY A 2 19.48 25.30 5.09
C GLY A 2 18.84 24.51 6.23
N TYR A 3 17.82 25.04 6.87
CA TYR A 3 17.02 24.29 7.85
C TYR A 3 15.97 23.47 7.11
N LYS A 4 15.97 22.15 7.32
CA LYS A 4 14.89 21.28 6.94
C LYS A 4 13.89 21.27 8.10
N GLY A 5 12.76 21.93 7.93
CA GLY A 5 11.70 21.99 8.95
C GLY A 5 10.39 21.43 8.41
N LYS A 6 9.59 20.82 9.26
CA LYS A 6 8.18 20.52 8.99
C LYS A 6 7.35 21.71 9.45
N ALA A 7 6.37 22.13 8.64
CA ALA A 7 5.45 23.18 9.05
C ALA A 7 4.64 22.78 10.29
N LEU A 8 4.31 23.74 11.12
CA LEU A 8 3.45 23.52 12.29
C LEU A 8 2.11 22.93 11.82
N GLY A 9 1.65 21.85 12.44
CA GLY A 9 0.42 21.15 12.05
C GLY A 9 0.58 20.10 10.93
N SER A 10 1.81 19.87 10.44
CA SER A 10 2.05 18.75 9.50
C SER A 10 1.76 17.42 10.14
N ASN A 11 0.94 16.58 9.49
CA ASN A 11 0.76 15.18 9.89
C ASN A 11 2.00 14.37 9.52
N SER A 12 2.95 14.28 10.43
CA SER A 12 4.21 13.56 10.19
C SER A 12 4.15 12.08 10.51
N SER A 13 3.06 11.62 11.12
CA SER A 13 2.86 10.20 11.45
C SER A 13 2.31 9.39 10.28
N GLU A 14 1.56 10.02 9.39
CA GLU A 14 0.95 9.39 8.23
C GLU A 14 1.44 10.01 6.91
N GLY A 15 1.76 11.30 6.94
CA GLY A 15 2.18 12.05 5.75
C GLY A 15 3.50 11.56 5.17
N LEU A 16 3.49 11.37 3.85
CA LEU A 16 4.66 11.05 3.04
C LEU A 16 4.86 12.12 1.97
N TRP A 17 6.10 12.37 1.61
CA TRP A 17 6.36 13.04 0.34
C TRP A 17 6.27 11.99 -0.77
N ILE A 18 5.46 12.25 -1.78
CA ILE A 18 5.19 11.32 -2.89
C ILE A 18 5.44 12.06 -4.21
N ALA A 19 6.18 11.43 -5.11
CA ALA A 19 6.38 11.91 -6.47
C ALA A 19 6.35 10.75 -7.47
N SER A 20 5.79 11.03 -8.66
CA SER A 20 5.83 10.12 -9.80
C SER A 20 6.18 10.91 -11.05
N PRO A 21 7.22 10.53 -11.80
CA PRO A 21 7.62 11.22 -13.02
C PRO A 21 6.53 11.24 -14.09
N SER A 22 5.77 10.16 -14.20
CA SER A 22 4.67 10.01 -15.17
C SER A 22 3.30 10.39 -14.61
N GLY A 23 3.21 10.73 -13.31
CA GLY A 23 1.96 11.06 -12.65
C GLY A 23 1.07 9.85 -12.35
N ILE A 24 1.60 8.61 -12.38
CA ILE A 24 0.84 7.43 -11.98
C ILE A 24 0.50 7.48 -10.49
N LYS A 25 -0.64 6.90 -10.15
CA LYS A 25 -1.07 6.77 -8.75
C LYS A 25 -0.32 5.64 -8.06
N LEU A 26 -0.19 5.72 -6.74
CA LEU A 26 0.51 4.73 -5.94
C LEU A 26 -0.05 3.30 -6.16
N LYS A 27 -1.37 3.14 -6.24
CA LYS A 27 -2.04 1.86 -6.49
C LYS A 27 -1.72 1.23 -7.84
N ASP A 28 -1.32 2.04 -8.82
CA ASP A 28 -1.02 1.61 -10.19
C ASP A 28 0.49 1.45 -10.42
N ALA A 29 1.31 1.73 -9.40
CA ALA A 29 2.77 1.65 -9.49
C ALA A 29 3.23 0.19 -9.66
N LYS A 30 4.25 -0.01 -10.50
CA LYS A 30 4.99 -1.28 -10.56
C LYS A 30 6.16 -1.30 -9.58
N ASP A 31 6.77 -0.14 -9.37
CA ASP A 31 7.91 0.04 -8.49
C ASP A 31 7.65 1.17 -7.51
N VAL A 32 7.87 0.91 -6.24
CA VAL A 32 7.78 1.89 -5.14
C VAL A 32 9.13 2.00 -4.48
N LEU A 33 9.75 3.17 -4.56
CA LEU A 33 11.08 3.42 -4.02
C LEU A 33 11.00 4.27 -2.75
N TRP A 34 11.55 3.78 -1.66
CA TRP A 34 11.53 4.39 -0.34
C TRP A 34 12.83 5.07 -0.01
N PHE A 35 12.76 6.32 0.45
CA PHE A 35 13.91 7.14 0.83
C PHE A 35 13.66 7.82 2.18
N GLU A 36 14.74 8.18 2.88
CA GLU A 36 14.66 8.97 4.10
C GLU A 36 14.34 10.43 3.81
N SER A 37 14.84 10.97 2.70
CA SER A 37 14.58 12.33 2.29
C SER A 37 14.12 12.45 0.83
N ALA A 38 13.36 13.48 0.53
CA ALA A 38 12.98 13.82 -0.84
C ALA A 38 14.18 14.19 -1.71
N TYR A 39 15.27 14.68 -1.12
CA TYR A 39 16.50 15.00 -1.85
C TYR A 39 17.18 13.75 -2.38
N ASP A 40 17.22 12.67 -1.59
CA ASP A 40 17.80 11.38 -1.99
C ASP A 40 16.96 10.77 -3.11
N ALA A 41 15.63 10.85 -3.00
CA ALA A 41 14.71 10.42 -4.07
C ALA A 41 14.96 11.17 -5.39
N MET A 42 15.10 12.50 -5.34
CA MET A 42 15.39 13.32 -6.51
C MET A 42 16.78 13.03 -7.10
N ALA A 43 17.78 12.85 -6.26
CA ALA A 43 19.14 12.50 -6.69
C ALA A 43 19.16 11.11 -7.37
N TYR A 44 18.49 10.13 -6.78
CA TYR A 44 18.34 8.80 -7.38
C TYR A 44 17.66 8.87 -8.74
N TYR A 45 16.52 9.58 -8.84
CA TYR A 45 15.81 9.76 -10.11
C TYR A 45 16.71 10.37 -11.19
N GLN A 46 17.47 11.39 -10.85
CA GLN A 46 18.39 12.04 -11.78
C GLN A 46 19.49 11.08 -12.27
N LEU A 47 20.07 10.29 -11.35
CA LEU A 47 21.11 9.31 -11.69
C LEU A 47 20.54 8.16 -12.54
N ALA A 48 19.38 7.63 -12.16
CA ALA A 48 18.70 6.57 -12.89
C ALA A 48 18.36 7.00 -14.34
N THR A 49 17.83 8.19 -14.50
CA THR A 49 17.51 8.77 -15.82
C THR A 49 18.77 8.95 -16.67
N LYS A 50 19.87 9.44 -16.08
CA LYS A 50 21.17 9.56 -16.79
C LYS A 50 21.71 8.20 -17.24
N GLN A 51 21.39 7.12 -16.52
CA GLN A 51 21.74 5.74 -16.87
C GLN A 51 20.76 5.11 -17.87
N GLY A 52 19.77 5.84 -18.35
CA GLY A 52 18.76 5.37 -19.30
C GLY A 52 17.70 4.44 -18.69
N LYS A 53 17.56 4.41 -17.36
CA LYS A 53 16.51 3.63 -16.71
C LYS A 53 15.16 4.29 -16.92
N ASN A 54 14.17 3.50 -17.34
CA ASN A 54 12.80 3.97 -17.41
C ASN A 54 12.16 3.95 -16.01
N MET A 55 11.65 5.11 -15.56
CA MET A 55 10.99 5.32 -14.28
C MET A 55 9.50 5.65 -14.43
N ASP A 56 8.89 5.40 -15.59
CA ASP A 56 7.49 5.78 -15.87
C ASP A 56 6.47 5.05 -14.97
N ASN A 57 6.80 3.85 -14.52
CA ASN A 57 5.95 3.06 -13.63
C ASN A 57 6.39 3.13 -12.16
N ALA A 58 7.26 4.08 -11.82
CA ALA A 58 7.81 4.22 -10.49
C ALA A 58 7.13 5.34 -9.68
N VAL A 59 6.94 5.09 -8.39
CA VAL A 59 6.56 6.08 -7.39
C VAL A 59 7.67 6.18 -6.35
N PHE A 60 8.07 7.41 -6.08
CA PHE A 60 9.11 7.76 -5.13
C PHE A 60 8.48 8.27 -3.86
N LEU A 61 8.90 7.74 -2.72
CA LEU A 61 8.40 8.09 -1.41
C LEU A 61 9.53 8.58 -0.52
N SER A 62 9.25 9.60 0.28
CA SER A 62 10.14 9.99 1.38
C SER A 62 9.37 10.06 2.69
N THR A 63 9.93 9.40 3.71
CA THR A 63 9.39 9.39 5.07
C THR A 63 9.67 10.70 5.83
N GLY A 64 10.62 11.48 5.33
CA GLY A 64 11.02 12.74 5.95
C GLY A 64 11.76 12.57 7.28
N GLY A 65 12.42 11.44 7.48
CA GLY A 65 13.10 10.98 8.68
C GLY A 65 12.62 9.59 9.07
N ASN A 66 12.50 9.32 10.36
CA ASN A 66 12.09 8.01 10.87
C ASN A 66 10.71 7.60 10.34
N PRO A 67 10.60 6.49 9.61
CA PRO A 67 9.32 5.97 9.14
C PRO A 67 8.42 5.53 10.30
N THR A 68 7.11 5.64 10.11
CA THR A 68 6.13 5.13 11.07
C THR A 68 5.43 3.88 10.55
N VAL A 69 4.87 3.09 11.46
CA VAL A 69 4.04 1.93 11.11
C VAL A 69 2.87 2.32 10.20
N MET A 70 2.25 3.49 10.44
CA MET A 70 1.13 3.99 9.63
C MET A 70 1.56 4.28 8.19
N GLN A 71 2.74 4.88 8.00
CA GLN A 71 3.30 5.13 6.67
C GLN A 71 3.58 3.82 5.93
N TYR A 72 4.20 2.83 6.58
CA TYR A 72 4.44 1.52 5.96
C TYR A 72 3.15 0.83 5.57
N ARG A 73 2.22 0.67 6.51
CA ARG A 73 0.96 -0.04 6.28
C ARG A 73 0.11 0.63 5.21
N GLY A 74 0.01 1.95 5.22
CA GLY A 74 -0.73 2.71 4.21
C GLY A 74 -0.23 2.44 2.80
N VAL A 75 1.09 2.52 2.60
CA VAL A 75 1.69 2.27 1.27
C VAL A 75 1.64 0.81 0.88
N ILE A 76 1.94 -0.11 1.79
CA ILE A 76 1.87 -1.56 1.51
C ILE A 76 0.47 -1.96 1.09
N LYS A 77 -0.55 -1.43 1.73
CA LYS A 77 -1.95 -1.69 1.38
C LYS A 77 -2.34 -1.08 0.03
N GLU A 78 -1.94 0.15 -0.24
CA GLU A 78 -2.27 0.85 -1.48
C GLU A 78 -1.51 0.29 -2.70
N ALA A 79 -0.24 -0.09 -2.53
CA ALA A 79 0.65 -0.55 -3.62
C ALA A 79 1.04 -2.03 -3.47
N ARG A 80 0.09 -2.90 -3.23
CA ARG A 80 0.33 -4.33 -2.95
C ARG A 80 1.05 -5.10 -4.00
N ASN A 81 0.75 -4.80 -5.26
CA ASN A 81 1.29 -5.50 -6.41
C ASN A 81 2.61 -4.89 -6.89
N ALA A 82 3.07 -3.83 -6.24
CA ALA A 82 4.31 -3.17 -6.58
C ALA A 82 5.52 -3.90 -5.98
N CYS A 83 6.64 -3.81 -6.67
CA CYS A 83 7.93 -4.14 -6.11
C CYS A 83 8.39 -2.98 -5.23
N HIS A 84 8.65 -3.23 -3.95
CA HIS A 84 9.13 -2.22 -3.01
C HIS A 84 10.65 -2.25 -2.93
N HIS A 85 11.28 -1.13 -3.25
CA HIS A 85 12.72 -0.91 -3.19
C HIS A 85 13.06 -0.04 -2.00
N LEU A 86 13.78 -0.59 -1.03
CA LEU A 86 14.18 0.13 0.19
C LEU A 86 15.53 0.81 -0.06
N CYS A 87 15.49 2.10 -0.35
CA CYS A 87 16.65 2.94 -0.65
C CYS A 87 17.01 3.82 0.54
N PHE A 88 16.98 3.26 1.73
CA PHE A 88 17.41 3.92 2.97
C PHE A 88 18.94 3.99 3.04
N ASP A 89 19.46 4.86 3.90
CA ASP A 89 20.89 5.03 4.11
C ASP A 89 21.55 3.72 4.60
N ASN A 90 22.80 3.49 4.18
CA ASN A 90 23.53 2.28 4.58
C ASN A 90 24.15 2.42 5.97
N ASP A 91 23.39 2.87 6.93
CA ASP A 91 23.76 2.98 8.33
C ASP A 91 22.87 2.10 9.24
N LEU A 92 23.00 2.24 10.54
CA LEU A 92 22.21 1.46 11.50
C LEU A 92 20.74 1.84 11.47
N ALA A 93 20.42 3.13 11.27
CA ALA A 93 19.04 3.61 11.22
C ALA A 93 18.32 3.09 9.95
N GLY A 94 18.94 3.23 8.78
CA GLY A 94 18.38 2.72 7.53
C GLY A 94 18.18 1.20 7.52
N LYS A 95 19.09 0.43 8.13
CA LYS A 95 18.91 -1.02 8.34
C LYS A 95 17.73 -1.33 9.24
N GLN A 96 17.53 -0.54 10.31
CA GLN A 96 16.37 -0.70 11.19
C GLN A 96 15.06 -0.35 10.46
N PHE A 97 15.06 0.68 9.61
CA PHE A 97 13.90 1.05 8.80
C PHE A 97 13.54 -0.05 7.82
N ALA A 98 14.51 -0.65 7.16
CA ALA A 98 14.29 -1.78 6.26
C ALA A 98 13.71 -2.99 7.01
N HIS A 99 14.27 -3.33 8.17
CA HIS A 99 13.76 -4.40 9.01
C HIS A 99 12.31 -4.15 9.46
N ASN A 100 11.99 -2.93 9.90
CA ASN A 100 10.63 -2.56 10.30
C ASN A 100 9.64 -2.65 9.12
N PHE A 101 10.06 -2.25 7.91
CA PHE A 101 9.26 -2.43 6.71
C PHE A 101 8.94 -3.91 6.45
N GLU A 102 9.94 -4.80 6.52
CA GLU A 102 9.74 -6.24 6.34
C GLU A 102 8.78 -6.84 7.36
N LEU A 103 8.87 -6.40 8.63
CA LEU A 103 7.92 -6.82 9.67
C LEU A 103 6.49 -6.40 9.31
N GLU A 104 6.28 -5.15 8.89
CA GLU A 104 4.95 -4.66 8.55
C GLU A 104 4.41 -5.29 7.26
N MET A 105 5.26 -5.56 6.27
CA MET A 105 4.88 -6.33 5.09
C MET A 105 4.37 -7.72 5.46
N ASN A 106 5.07 -8.41 6.37
CA ASN A 106 4.66 -9.73 6.84
C ASN A 106 3.38 -9.68 7.68
N ASN A 107 3.19 -8.61 8.47
CA ASN A 107 1.97 -8.43 9.25
C ASN A 107 0.77 -8.20 8.33
N VAL A 108 0.87 -7.33 7.33
CA VAL A 108 -0.19 -7.10 6.34
C VAL A 108 -0.52 -8.39 5.59
N LYS A 109 0.48 -9.15 5.14
CA LYS A 109 0.26 -10.44 4.48
C LYS A 109 -0.47 -11.46 5.36
N LYS A 110 -0.26 -11.44 6.68
CA LYS A 110 -0.95 -12.32 7.63
C LYS A 110 -2.38 -11.87 7.95
N GLU A 111 -2.65 -10.57 7.88
CA GLU A 111 -4.00 -10.03 8.12
C GLU A 111 -4.98 -10.42 7.01
N LEU A 112 -4.51 -10.52 5.76
CA LEU A 112 -5.33 -10.81 4.59
C LEU A 112 -6.05 -12.17 4.63
N PRO A 113 -5.38 -13.31 4.96
CA PRO A 113 -6.05 -14.60 5.04
C PRO A 113 -7.14 -14.63 6.10
N LYS A 114 -6.94 -13.97 7.25
CA LYS A 114 -7.93 -13.93 8.33
C LYS A 114 -9.21 -13.22 7.89
N VAL A 115 -9.09 -12.12 7.16
CA VAL A 115 -10.25 -11.43 6.58
C VAL A 115 -10.95 -12.34 5.57
N GLY A 116 -10.20 -13.05 4.74
CA GLY A 116 -10.74 -14.03 3.79
C GLY A 116 -11.51 -15.15 4.48
N GLU A 117 -11.01 -15.65 5.61
CA GLU A 117 -11.72 -16.66 6.43
C GLU A 117 -13.03 -16.11 7.03
N ASP A 118 -12.98 -14.91 7.62
CA ASP A 118 -14.15 -14.26 8.21
C ASP A 118 -15.22 -13.93 7.16
N MET A 119 -14.81 -13.60 5.94
CA MET A 119 -15.69 -13.24 4.83
C MET A 119 -16.19 -14.44 4.01
N LYS A 120 -15.52 -15.60 4.10
CA LYS A 120 -15.84 -16.79 3.31
C LYS A 120 -17.33 -17.18 3.35
N PRO A 121 -18.02 -17.15 4.52
CA PRO A 121 -19.46 -17.48 4.58
C PRO A 121 -20.36 -16.52 3.80
N TYR A 122 -19.87 -15.32 3.49
CA TYR A 122 -20.67 -14.25 2.87
C TYR A 122 -20.28 -13.97 1.42
N MET A 123 -19.22 -14.61 0.92
CA MET A 123 -18.63 -14.31 -0.40
C MET A 123 -19.62 -14.47 -1.55
N ASP A 124 -20.46 -15.53 -1.52
CA ASP A 124 -21.44 -15.74 -2.58
C ASP A 124 -22.54 -14.67 -2.57
N THR A 125 -22.96 -14.24 -1.39
CA THR A 125 -23.93 -13.15 -1.25
C THR A 125 -23.33 -11.83 -1.72
N LEU A 126 -22.08 -11.56 -1.35
CA LEU A 126 -21.36 -10.35 -1.74
C LEU A 126 -21.07 -10.28 -3.24
N ARG A 127 -20.75 -11.41 -3.88
CA ARG A 127 -20.61 -11.48 -5.35
C ARG A 127 -21.89 -11.10 -6.07
N ASN A 128 -23.02 -11.64 -5.63
CA ASN A 128 -24.32 -11.39 -6.26
C ASN A 128 -24.80 -9.94 -6.08
N VAL A 129 -24.35 -9.31 -5.00
CA VAL A 129 -24.70 -7.95 -4.62
C VAL A 129 -23.85 -6.91 -5.34
N ASN A 130 -22.58 -7.18 -5.52
CA ASN A 130 -21.64 -6.21 -6.08
C ASN A 130 -21.83 -5.98 -7.59
N ASP A 131 -22.52 -6.88 -8.29
CA ASP A 131 -22.93 -6.67 -9.68
C ASP A 131 -24.00 -5.57 -9.84
N TYR A 132 -24.62 -5.12 -8.75
CA TYR A 132 -25.78 -4.23 -8.81
C TYR A 132 -25.57 -2.80 -8.30
N HIS A 133 -24.65 -2.53 -7.35
CA HIS A 133 -24.59 -1.20 -6.72
C HIS A 133 -23.18 -0.78 -6.23
N SER A 134 -22.66 0.25 -6.82
CA SER A 134 -21.52 0.99 -6.28
C SER A 134 -22.02 1.99 -5.22
N GLY A 135 -22.03 1.61 -3.95
CA GLY A 135 -22.05 2.57 -2.85
C GLY A 135 -23.24 2.60 -1.88
N ASP A 136 -24.32 1.84 -2.12
CA ASP A 136 -25.45 1.76 -1.19
C ASP A 136 -25.60 0.33 -0.64
N HIS A 137 -25.37 0.15 0.67
CA HIS A 137 -25.37 -1.16 1.33
C HIS A 137 -26.62 -1.41 2.17
N ASP A 138 -27.63 -0.52 2.11
CA ASP A 138 -28.82 -0.63 2.92
C ASP A 138 -29.72 -1.84 2.63
N TYR A 139 -29.50 -2.47 1.48
CA TYR A 139 -30.21 -3.69 1.06
C TYR A 139 -29.57 -4.98 1.62
N LEU A 140 -28.36 -4.93 2.20
CA LEU A 140 -27.75 -6.11 2.80
C LEU A 140 -28.45 -6.52 4.10
N PRO A 141 -28.67 -7.82 4.35
CA PRO A 141 -29.09 -8.28 5.66
C PRO A 141 -28.19 -7.74 6.78
N LYS A 142 -28.78 -7.37 7.92
CA LYS A 142 -28.07 -6.69 9.00
C LYS A 142 -26.76 -7.38 9.42
N ASN A 143 -26.78 -8.69 9.55
CA ASN A 143 -25.61 -9.48 9.92
C ASN A 143 -24.48 -9.45 8.87
N ILE A 144 -24.84 -9.34 7.60
CA ILE A 144 -23.87 -9.21 6.50
C ILE A 144 -23.35 -7.78 6.44
N ARG A 145 -24.23 -6.78 6.65
CA ARG A 145 -23.86 -5.37 6.69
C ARG A 145 -22.82 -5.09 7.80
N GLU A 146 -23.04 -5.60 9.02
CA GLU A 146 -22.08 -5.43 10.12
C GLU A 146 -20.69 -6.00 9.80
N VAL A 147 -20.61 -7.13 9.11
CA VAL A 147 -19.35 -7.71 8.67
C VAL A 147 -18.76 -6.90 7.51
N TYR A 148 -19.59 -6.46 6.58
CA TYR A 148 -19.19 -5.66 5.45
C TYR A 148 -18.62 -4.30 5.89
N ASP A 149 -19.31 -3.58 6.79
CA ASP A 149 -18.86 -2.31 7.34
C ASP A 149 -17.54 -2.46 8.12
N LYS A 150 -17.40 -3.57 8.85
CA LYS A 150 -16.16 -3.87 9.59
C LYS A 150 -14.96 -4.13 8.69
N TYR A 151 -15.20 -4.71 7.51
CA TYR A 151 -14.14 -5.15 6.60
C TYR A 151 -14.25 -4.48 5.23
N TRP A 152 -14.92 -3.32 5.15
CA TRP A 152 -15.16 -2.62 3.88
C TRP A 152 -13.93 -2.57 2.97
N ASP A 153 -12.84 -1.99 3.49
CA ASP A 153 -11.59 -1.86 2.74
C ASP A 153 -11.04 -3.22 2.31
N ALA A 154 -11.20 -4.23 3.15
CA ALA A 154 -10.72 -5.58 2.89
C ALA A 154 -11.64 -6.37 1.95
N CYS A 155 -12.94 -6.06 1.92
CA CYS A 155 -13.90 -6.65 0.98
C CYS A 155 -13.72 -6.10 -0.42
N ASP A 156 -13.56 -4.80 -0.55
CA ASP A 156 -13.30 -4.12 -1.82
C ASP A 156 -11.98 -4.64 -2.42
N GLU A 157 -11.04 -4.91 -1.57
CA GLU A 157 -9.77 -5.51 -1.88
C GLU A 157 -9.86 -6.94 -2.36
N LEU A 158 -10.56 -7.82 -1.64
CA LEU A 158 -10.80 -9.20 -2.04
C LEU A 158 -11.56 -9.25 -3.37
N TYR A 159 -12.51 -8.34 -3.57
CA TYR A 159 -13.24 -8.21 -4.83
C TYR A 159 -12.30 -7.84 -5.98
N SER A 160 -11.49 -6.82 -5.81
CA SER A 160 -10.54 -6.40 -6.86
C SER A 160 -9.53 -7.50 -7.18
N MET A 161 -9.10 -8.27 -6.19
CA MET A 161 -8.19 -9.42 -6.37
C MET A 161 -8.84 -10.58 -7.13
N THR A 162 -10.11 -10.90 -6.84
CA THR A 162 -10.84 -11.97 -7.53
C THR A 162 -11.21 -11.63 -8.96
N HIS A 163 -11.38 -10.33 -9.28
CA HIS A 163 -11.73 -9.87 -10.63
C HIS A 163 -10.53 -9.45 -11.48
N SER A 164 -9.38 -9.22 -10.89
CA SER A 164 -8.14 -8.90 -11.62
C SER A 164 -7.40 -10.13 -12.17
N GLY A 165 -7.91 -11.34 -11.99
CA GLY A 165 -7.28 -12.58 -12.41
C GLY A 165 -6.06 -12.97 -11.55
N LEU A 166 -5.81 -12.26 -10.47
CA LEU A 166 -4.86 -12.64 -9.43
C LEU A 166 -5.54 -13.69 -8.53
N CYS A 167 -5.62 -14.91 -9.05
CA CYS A 167 -5.99 -16.06 -8.24
C CYS A 167 -4.98 -16.22 -7.12
N PHE A 168 -5.44 -16.21 -5.88
CA PHE A 168 -4.78 -16.96 -4.83
C PHE A 168 -4.89 -18.45 -5.18
N GLU A 169 -4.02 -18.93 -6.05
CA GLU A 169 -3.88 -20.36 -6.35
C GLU A 169 -3.16 -21.09 -5.22
N GLY A 170 -3.54 -20.85 -4.00
CA GLY A 170 -2.89 -21.49 -2.86
C GLY A 170 -3.82 -22.09 -1.83
N ASP A 171 -4.97 -21.45 -1.54
CA ASP A 171 -5.72 -21.76 -0.32
C ASP A 171 -7.25 -21.91 -0.50
N ILE A 172 -7.74 -22.09 -1.73
CA ILE A 172 -9.10 -22.58 -1.96
C ILE A 172 -9.00 -23.92 -2.68
N LYS A 173 -8.42 -24.89 -2.03
CA LYS A 173 -8.65 -26.30 -2.33
C LYS A 173 -9.40 -26.89 -1.16
N GLU A 174 -10.70 -27.17 -1.43
CA GLU A 174 -11.64 -28.12 -0.82
C GLU A 174 -11.48 -28.40 0.67
#